data_9e04f1b2fddda33495fb0b70346abf77
#
_entry.id   9e04f1b2fddda33495fb0b70346abf77
#
_cell.length_a   1.000
_cell.length_b   1.000
_cell.length_c   1.000
_cell.angle_alpha   90.00
_cell.angle_beta   90.00
_cell.angle_gamma   90.00
#
_symmetry.space_group_name_H-M   'P 1'
#
loop_
_entity.id
_entity.type
_entity.pdbx_description
1 polymer ?
#
loop_
_entity_poly.entity_id
_entity_poly.type
_entity_poly.pdbx_seq_one_letter_code
_entity_poly.pdbx_strand_id
1 'polypeptide(L)'
;MNTKKWLAVGTCVSALSMFSACSDDNPANPPDPGFSSSSVIAPTSSSDNGSSSSIDNPTSSSDISVSSSSVVNPTSSSSNPEDVVVDPNATYMGVSEIMYNAPKGSTLEWVEVYIKSGPDINDMLGNKLRLDGAVSFSFPPGSLKKGQYVIVTNDVNLFKQTYPSLPASCKVYGPWDNDPKTGTVAKLVNEGDVVEVKLKGEGDVSAAFSDAPPWPSLANGKGHTLVYRGSGSEASANSWGPSAIENGNPCVGDDKVLEASTIRLNEIKPYDLGVSDGWIELYNYGDAPVDVKGWELESKRKDKKWTVGGTSTVVPAKGFLVLESSDAVFGEGLFLSDNGDEVYLYEVAAGTRTGKETSLMIATGKQSSGVVDLPDGTTAQGAMASETKGQANSALKAGPIFISEIHYHENEQDLNDVEFLELVNKGTENVSLVESINNTPQGWKIEGVNMEFAAGDAIPAGGKMVLFSDSLKSKESMLRSRFNIDESVVIRFYAGKLSNRGETVAVKKPYAKNADGSGWFYQLSDATLYSDRWPGMTDADGKGKSLNRKDFTTMGYGYNNWTIADPTPGK
;
A
#
# COMPACT_ATOMS: atom_id res chain seq x y z
N MET A 1 -3.16 37.12 -53.13
CA MET A 1 -2.71 36.24 -54.20
C MET A 1 -2.70 34.85 -53.62
N ASN A 2 -3.74 34.12 -53.86
CA ASN A 2 -3.86 32.97 -54.78
C ASN A 2 -2.85 31.87 -54.48
N THR A 3 -3.15 30.62 -54.28
CA THR A 3 -4.31 29.74 -54.46
C THR A 3 -3.92 28.30 -54.13
N LYS A 4 -4.92 27.55 -53.57
CA LYS A 4 -5.35 26.15 -53.85
C LYS A 4 -4.42 25.00 -53.44
N LYS A 5 -4.91 24.18 -52.50
CA LYS A 5 -5.67 22.91 -52.64
C LYS A 5 -5.04 21.90 -53.63
N TRP A 6 -4.79 20.68 -53.14
CA TRP A 6 -5.48 19.48 -53.61
C TRP A 6 -5.37 18.29 -52.63
N LEU A 7 -6.49 17.68 -52.49
CA LEU A 7 -6.86 16.40 -51.90
C LEU A 7 -6.39 15.26 -52.84
N ALA A 8 -5.99 14.13 -52.30
CA ALA A 8 -6.09 12.87 -53.03
C ALA A 8 -6.47 11.75 -52.07
N VAL A 9 -7.70 11.31 -52.24
CA VAL A 9 -8.29 10.06 -51.77
C VAL A 9 -7.80 8.94 -52.71
N GLY A 10 -7.47 7.80 -52.15
CA GLY A 10 -7.17 6.59 -52.89
C GLY A 10 -7.60 5.35 -52.11
N THR A 11 -8.78 4.93 -52.44
CA THR A 11 -9.42 3.65 -52.11
C THR A 11 -8.94 2.52 -53.02
N CYS A 12 -9.20 1.30 -52.52
CA CYS A 12 -9.32 0.00 -53.23
C CYS A 12 -8.11 -0.91 -53.11
N VAL A 13 -8.20 -2.22 -52.99
CA VAL A 13 -9.32 -3.20 -53.05
C VAL A 13 -8.77 -4.53 -52.55
N SER A 14 -9.66 -5.30 -51.99
CA SER A 14 -9.63 -6.70 -51.63
C SER A 14 -8.97 -7.63 -52.66
N ALA A 15 -8.28 -8.65 -52.19
CA ALA A 15 -8.24 -9.94 -52.89
C ALA A 15 -8.26 -11.10 -51.92
N LEU A 16 -9.35 -11.78 -51.95
CA LEU A 16 -9.67 -13.11 -51.45
C LEU A 16 -8.97 -14.16 -52.35
N SER A 17 -8.33 -15.15 -51.79
CA SER A 17 -8.21 -16.45 -52.48
C SER A 17 -8.16 -17.58 -51.45
N MET A 18 -9.22 -18.38 -51.53
CA MET A 18 -9.32 -19.74 -51.03
C MET A 18 -8.42 -20.70 -51.80
N PHE A 19 -8.10 -21.79 -51.14
CA PHE A 19 -8.13 -23.21 -51.57
C PHE A 19 -7.35 -23.99 -50.52
N SER A 20 -7.98 -24.86 -49.82
CA SER A 20 -8.53 -26.21 -50.08
C SER A 20 -7.52 -27.29 -49.67
N ALA A 21 -7.78 -27.91 -48.61
CA ALA A 21 -8.24 -29.27 -48.27
C ALA A 21 -7.31 -30.46 -48.62
N CYS A 22 -7.43 -31.44 -47.77
CA CYS A 22 -7.05 -32.86 -47.83
C CYS A 22 -5.62 -33.17 -47.38
N SER A 23 -5.38 -34.23 -46.66
CA SER A 23 -6.18 -35.38 -46.09
C SER A 23 -5.31 -36.15 -45.15
N ASP A 24 -5.94 -36.75 -44.17
CA ASP A 24 -5.66 -38.04 -43.54
C ASP A 24 -4.23 -38.60 -43.57
N ASP A 25 -3.73 -38.89 -42.39
CA ASP A 25 -3.32 -40.28 -42.05
C ASP A 25 -3.08 -40.40 -40.54
N ASN A 26 -3.91 -41.26 -39.94
CA ASN A 26 -3.68 -41.87 -38.64
C ASN A 26 -3.06 -43.26 -38.88
N PRO A 27 -2.07 -43.70 -38.15
CA PRO A 27 -2.15 -45.04 -37.67
C PRO A 27 -1.83 -45.23 -36.19
N ALA A 28 -2.80 -45.87 -35.55
CA ALA A 28 -2.68 -47.07 -34.72
C ALA A 28 -1.86 -47.04 -33.43
N ASN A 29 -2.58 -47.15 -32.34
CA ASN A 29 -2.21 -47.82 -31.10
C ASN A 29 -1.80 -49.26 -31.36
N PRO A 30 -0.87 -49.83 -30.61
CA PRO A 30 -1.05 -51.12 -29.96
C PRO A 30 -0.50 -51.16 -28.51
N PRO A 31 -0.69 -52.27 -27.80
CA PRO A 31 -1.76 -52.48 -26.85
C PRO A 31 -1.23 -52.64 -25.40
N ASP A 32 -2.16 -52.48 -24.48
CA ASP A 32 -2.10 -52.84 -23.08
C ASP A 32 -1.77 -54.32 -22.85
N PRO A 33 -1.00 -54.70 -21.84
CA PRO A 33 -1.23 -55.97 -21.16
C PRO A 33 -1.67 -55.71 -19.71
N GLY A 34 -2.92 -56.05 -19.47
CA GLY A 34 -3.44 -56.22 -18.14
C GLY A 34 -2.86 -57.43 -17.39
N PHE A 35 -2.99 -57.36 -16.09
CA PHE A 35 -3.18 -58.49 -15.16
C PHE A 35 -3.69 -57.84 -13.86
N SER A 36 -4.96 -58.03 -13.54
CA SER A 36 -5.58 -59.13 -12.80
C SER A 36 -5.49 -59.00 -11.29
N SER A 37 -6.62 -58.58 -10.78
CA SER A 37 -7.36 -58.89 -9.54
C SER A 37 -6.75 -59.87 -8.53
N SER A 38 -6.90 -59.52 -7.26
CA SER A 38 -7.60 -60.29 -6.20
C SER A 38 -7.38 -59.58 -4.85
N SER A 39 -8.39 -59.27 -4.21
CA SER A 39 -9.32 -59.80 -3.22
C SER A 39 -8.99 -59.36 -1.81
N VAL A 40 -9.90 -58.51 -1.31
CA VAL A 40 -10.70 -58.63 -0.09
C VAL A 40 -10.13 -59.49 1.05
N ILE A 41 -9.97 -58.90 2.23
CA ILE A 41 -10.43 -59.41 3.52
C ILE A 41 -10.51 -58.26 4.53
N ALA A 42 -11.72 -58.00 5.05
CA ALA A 42 -11.94 -57.42 6.36
C ALA A 42 -12.06 -58.60 7.39
N PRO A 43 -11.80 -58.35 8.64
CA PRO A 43 -12.76 -58.77 9.65
C PRO A 43 -13.06 -57.70 10.72
N THR A 44 -14.32 -57.37 10.87
CA THR A 44 -15.25 -57.48 12.00
C THR A 44 -14.70 -57.46 13.43
N SER A 45 -15.26 -56.45 14.12
CA SER A 45 -15.75 -56.31 15.48
C SER A 45 -15.53 -57.43 16.49
N SER A 46 -15.20 -57.03 17.72
CA SER A 46 -15.96 -57.46 18.92
C SER A 46 -15.72 -56.52 20.10
N SER A 47 -16.82 -56.15 20.68
CA SER A 47 -17.11 -55.60 22.00
C SER A 47 -16.59 -56.49 23.14
N ASP A 48 -16.27 -55.91 24.28
CA ASP A 48 -16.94 -56.18 25.53
C ASP A 48 -16.40 -55.36 26.73
N ASN A 49 -17.33 -54.77 27.37
CA ASN A 49 -17.75 -54.51 28.73
C ASN A 49 -16.81 -54.82 29.91
N GLY A 50 -16.94 -53.92 30.91
CA GLY A 50 -17.02 -54.24 32.34
C GLY A 50 -16.08 -53.44 33.23
N SER A 51 -16.58 -52.56 33.92
CA SER A 51 -17.22 -52.53 35.23
C SER A 51 -16.41 -51.80 36.30
N SER A 52 -17.06 -50.84 36.85
CA SER A 52 -16.97 -50.13 38.11
C SER A 52 -16.22 -50.75 39.27
N SER A 53 -15.53 -49.92 40.05
CA SER A 53 -15.70 -49.86 41.51
C SER A 53 -15.12 -48.58 42.12
N SER A 54 -15.97 -47.88 42.83
CA SER A 54 -15.73 -46.87 43.84
C SER A 54 -15.01 -47.46 45.04
N ILE A 55 -14.22 -46.67 45.79
CA ILE A 55 -14.15 -46.63 47.25
C ILE A 55 -13.32 -45.40 47.74
N ASP A 56 -13.98 -44.59 48.47
CA ASP A 56 -13.73 -43.77 49.68
C ASP A 56 -12.38 -43.04 49.94
N ASN A 57 -12.63 -41.80 50.30
CA ASN A 57 -11.81 -40.85 51.03
C ASN A 57 -11.46 -41.35 52.45
N PRO A 58 -10.36 -40.91 53.07
CA PRO A 58 -10.51 -40.08 54.26
C PRO A 58 -9.55 -38.88 54.32
N THR A 59 -10.13 -37.83 54.90
CA THR A 59 -9.59 -36.60 55.47
C THR A 59 -8.35 -36.79 56.32
N SER A 60 -7.34 -35.90 56.16
CA SER A 60 -6.70 -35.20 57.29
C SER A 60 -5.88 -33.98 56.82
N SER A 61 -6.05 -32.91 57.52
CA SER A 61 -5.46 -31.59 57.46
C SER A 61 -3.95 -31.59 57.72
N SER A 62 -3.18 -30.81 56.95
CA SER A 62 -2.05 -30.03 57.48
C SER A 62 -1.72 -28.87 56.53
N ASP A 63 -1.73 -27.68 57.06
CA ASP A 63 -1.35 -26.42 56.44
C ASP A 63 0.08 -26.43 55.92
N ILE A 64 0.26 -26.16 54.62
CA ILE A 64 1.50 -25.62 54.12
C ILE A 64 1.11 -24.52 53.11
N SER A 65 1.38 -23.30 53.47
CA SER A 65 1.32 -22.13 52.60
C SER A 65 2.30 -22.27 51.46
N VAL A 66 1.78 -22.47 50.24
CA VAL A 66 2.53 -22.33 49.00
C VAL A 66 1.97 -21.11 48.29
N SER A 67 2.83 -20.13 48.11
CA SER A 67 2.58 -18.93 47.36
C SER A 67 2.08 -19.29 45.94
N SER A 68 0.87 -18.86 45.63
CA SER A 68 0.30 -18.91 44.31
C SER A 68 1.09 -17.98 43.39
N SER A 69 1.93 -18.56 42.53
CA SER A 69 2.36 -17.86 41.31
C SER A 69 1.15 -17.76 40.39
N SER A 70 0.58 -16.58 40.35
CA SER A 70 -0.41 -16.21 39.35
C SER A 70 0.23 -16.36 37.96
N VAL A 71 -0.28 -17.30 37.20
CA VAL A 71 -0.11 -17.30 35.74
C VAL A 71 -0.77 -16.04 35.23
N VAL A 72 0.01 -15.02 34.97
CA VAL A 72 -0.42 -13.84 34.26
C VAL A 72 -0.65 -14.30 32.82
N ASN A 73 -1.90 -14.48 32.43
CA ASN A 73 -2.28 -14.43 31.04
C ASN A 73 -1.73 -13.10 30.50
N PRO A 74 -1.00 -13.09 29.38
CA PRO A 74 -0.69 -11.84 28.72
C PRO A 74 -2.02 -11.28 28.19
N THR A 75 -2.65 -10.41 28.96
CA THR A 75 -3.56 -9.44 28.39
C THR A 75 -2.74 -8.68 27.38
N SER A 76 -3.06 -8.84 26.11
CA SER A 76 -2.59 -7.97 25.05
C SER A 76 -3.06 -6.55 25.40
N SER A 77 -2.22 -5.81 26.11
CA SER A 77 -2.29 -4.38 26.11
C SER A 77 -1.82 -3.97 24.71
N SER A 78 -2.76 -3.71 23.81
CA SER A 78 -2.52 -2.88 22.66
C SER A 78 -2.11 -1.52 23.21
N SER A 79 -0.82 -1.30 23.39
CA SER A 79 -0.27 0.05 23.51
C SER A 79 -0.51 0.69 22.14
N ASN A 80 -1.55 1.52 22.08
CA ASN A 80 -1.79 2.39 20.96
C ASN A 80 -0.49 3.15 20.70
N PRO A 81 0.06 3.21 19.47
CA PRO A 81 1.27 3.97 19.16
C PRO A 81 1.15 5.48 19.46
N GLU A 82 -0.02 5.93 19.87
CA GLU A 82 -0.33 7.33 20.16
C GLU A 82 0.07 7.83 21.57
N ASP A 83 0.67 7.03 22.43
CA ASP A 83 1.21 7.49 23.72
C ASP A 83 2.58 8.20 23.57
N VAL A 84 2.74 8.99 22.51
CA VAL A 84 3.83 9.94 22.42
C VAL A 84 3.54 11.10 23.36
N VAL A 85 4.50 11.44 24.18
CA VAL A 85 4.48 12.67 24.98
C VAL A 85 4.49 13.85 24.01
N VAL A 86 3.31 14.23 23.55
CA VAL A 86 3.12 15.42 22.72
C VAL A 86 3.43 16.62 23.62
N ASP A 87 4.41 17.44 23.24
CA ASP A 87 4.62 18.72 23.94
C ASP A 87 3.32 19.54 23.82
N PRO A 88 2.60 19.77 24.93
CA PRO A 88 1.34 20.51 24.90
C PRO A 88 1.50 21.96 24.44
N ASN A 89 2.74 22.46 24.40
CA ASN A 89 3.07 23.81 23.97
C ASN A 89 3.47 23.87 22.47
N ALA A 90 3.69 22.72 21.83
CA ALA A 90 3.98 22.66 20.39
C ALA A 90 2.68 22.56 19.59
N THR A 91 2.65 23.25 18.45
CA THR A 91 1.55 23.15 17.48
C THR A 91 1.91 22.08 16.45
N TYR A 92 1.00 21.11 16.26
CA TYR A 92 1.12 20.07 15.26
C TYR A 92 0.06 20.27 14.19
N MET A 93 0.51 20.27 12.95
CA MET A 93 -0.35 20.39 11.78
C MET A 93 -0.88 19.02 11.34
N GLY A 94 -1.91 19.02 10.51
CA GLY A 94 -2.47 17.84 9.86
C GLY A 94 -3.02 18.19 8.48
N VAL A 95 -3.14 17.19 7.64
CA VAL A 95 -3.89 17.24 6.39
C VAL A 95 -5.18 16.46 6.61
N SER A 96 -6.32 17.09 6.38
CA SER A 96 -7.64 16.48 6.63
C SER A 96 -8.33 15.99 5.37
N GLU A 97 -8.06 16.62 4.21
CA GLU A 97 -8.72 16.26 2.96
C GLU A 97 -7.85 16.62 1.75
N ILE A 98 -7.85 15.77 0.72
CA ILE A 98 -7.09 15.97 -0.52
C ILE A 98 -7.96 15.63 -1.73
N MET A 99 -8.09 16.56 -2.67
CA MET A 99 -8.57 16.31 -4.04
C MET A 99 -7.35 16.25 -4.96
N TYR A 100 -6.79 15.05 -5.15
CA TYR A 100 -5.59 14.87 -5.98
C TYR A 100 -5.91 14.53 -7.43
N ASN A 101 -7.06 13.90 -7.69
CA ASN A 101 -7.53 13.54 -9.02
C ASN A 101 -9.00 13.96 -9.17
N ALA A 102 -9.20 15.12 -9.74
CA ALA A 102 -10.53 15.67 -9.93
C ALA A 102 -11.37 14.82 -10.89
N PRO A 103 -12.72 14.84 -10.75
CA PRO A 103 -13.60 14.13 -11.66
C PRO A 103 -13.40 14.58 -13.11
N LYS A 104 -13.70 13.67 -14.05
CA LYS A 104 -13.53 13.92 -15.49
C LYS A 104 -14.16 15.24 -15.93
N GLY A 105 -13.34 16.08 -16.56
CA GLY A 105 -13.73 17.42 -17.01
C GLY A 105 -13.42 18.55 -16.03
N SER A 106 -12.90 18.25 -14.85
CA SER A 106 -12.37 19.23 -13.90
C SER A 106 -10.83 19.09 -13.82
N THR A 107 -10.19 20.22 -13.49
CA THR A 107 -8.74 20.29 -13.21
C THR A 107 -8.50 20.78 -11.79
N LEU A 108 -9.52 20.80 -10.95
CA LEU A 108 -9.46 21.34 -9.60
C LEU A 108 -8.75 20.36 -8.67
N GLU A 109 -7.63 20.79 -8.13
CA GLU A 109 -6.88 20.08 -7.10
C GLU A 109 -6.73 20.96 -5.86
N TRP A 110 -6.79 20.36 -4.68
CA TRP A 110 -6.64 21.11 -3.44
C TRP A 110 -6.29 20.21 -2.26
N VAL A 111 -5.72 20.84 -1.24
CA VAL A 111 -5.35 20.25 0.03
C VAL A 111 -5.97 21.05 1.16
N GLU A 112 -6.55 20.39 2.15
CA GLU A 112 -7.06 21.00 3.37
C GLU A 112 -6.11 20.73 4.53
N VAL A 113 -5.73 21.81 5.23
CA VAL A 113 -4.77 21.79 6.33
C VAL A 113 -5.42 22.36 7.59
N TYR A 114 -5.09 21.77 8.75
CA TYR A 114 -5.63 22.19 10.03
C TYR A 114 -4.61 22.01 11.17
N ILE A 115 -4.92 22.58 12.36
CA ILE A 115 -4.15 22.29 13.57
C ILE A 115 -4.68 21.01 14.19
N LYS A 116 -3.89 19.92 14.14
CA LYS A 116 -4.21 18.63 14.73
C LYS A 116 -4.18 18.69 16.26
N SER A 117 -3.15 19.29 16.83
CA SER A 117 -3.02 19.49 18.28
C SER A 117 -2.15 20.71 18.62
N GLY A 118 -2.20 21.15 19.88
CA GLY A 118 -1.43 22.28 20.37
C GLY A 118 -2.14 23.63 20.24
N PRO A 119 -1.42 24.75 20.43
CA PRO A 119 -1.96 26.10 20.41
C PRO A 119 -2.27 26.65 19.01
N ASP A 120 -3.05 27.73 18.98
CA ASP A 120 -3.33 28.49 17.75
C ASP A 120 -2.06 29.08 17.13
N ILE A 121 -2.03 29.18 15.80
CA ILE A 121 -1.01 29.93 15.06
C ILE A 121 -1.49 31.36 14.89
N ASN A 122 -0.83 32.31 15.55
CA ASN A 122 -1.20 33.75 15.47
C ASN A 122 -0.64 34.41 14.21
N ASP A 123 0.45 33.94 13.67
CA ASP A 123 1.08 34.44 12.44
C ASP A 123 1.65 33.28 11.61
N MET A 124 0.93 32.92 10.56
CA MET A 124 1.33 31.82 9.66
C MET A 124 2.66 32.12 8.95
N LEU A 125 2.86 33.35 8.46
CA LEU A 125 4.10 33.74 7.79
C LEU A 125 5.27 33.75 8.76
N GLY A 126 5.11 34.37 9.94
CA GLY A 126 6.15 34.46 10.96
C GLY A 126 6.56 33.08 11.49
N ASN A 127 5.64 32.12 11.51
CA ASN A 127 5.91 30.71 11.83
C ASN A 127 6.34 29.87 10.62
N LYS A 128 6.56 30.48 9.46
CA LYS A 128 6.99 29.79 8.23
C LYS A 128 6.09 28.60 7.84
N LEU A 129 4.77 28.71 8.09
CA LEU A 129 3.82 27.68 7.66
C LEU A 129 3.84 27.57 6.14
N ARG A 130 4.03 26.37 5.61
CA ARG A 130 4.07 26.11 4.18
C ARG A 130 3.67 24.68 3.84
N LEU A 131 3.22 24.48 2.61
CA LEU A 131 3.22 23.16 1.97
C LEU A 131 4.53 22.94 1.23
N ASP A 132 4.96 21.68 1.17
CA ASP A 132 6.14 21.22 0.43
C ASP A 132 5.87 19.80 -0.10
N GLY A 133 6.83 19.20 -0.80
CA GLY A 133 6.68 17.89 -1.41
C GLY A 133 5.99 17.95 -2.78
N ALA A 134 4.80 17.35 -2.90
CA ALA A 134 4.01 17.31 -4.13
C ALA A 134 3.76 18.69 -4.75
N VAL A 135 3.47 19.68 -3.91
CA VAL A 135 3.24 21.09 -4.29
C VAL A 135 3.86 22.00 -3.24
N SER A 136 4.30 23.18 -3.65
CA SER A 136 4.86 24.17 -2.74
C SER A 136 3.93 25.38 -2.59
N PHE A 137 3.71 25.82 -1.34
CA PHE A 137 2.95 27.03 -1.05
C PHE A 137 3.38 27.64 0.28
N SER A 138 3.74 28.94 0.29
CA SER A 138 4.04 29.70 1.50
C SER A 138 2.82 30.50 1.94
N PHE A 139 2.35 30.29 3.17
CA PHE A 139 1.17 30.99 3.67
C PHE A 139 1.47 32.49 3.93
N PRO A 140 0.57 33.40 3.54
CA PRO A 140 0.70 34.81 3.82
C PRO A 140 0.50 35.11 5.32
N PRO A 141 0.74 36.37 5.76
CA PRO A 141 0.39 36.78 7.11
C PRO A 141 -1.06 36.47 7.46
N GLY A 142 -1.29 35.95 8.65
CA GLY A 142 -2.61 35.57 9.12
C GLY A 142 -2.55 34.59 10.28
N SER A 143 -3.70 34.26 10.84
CA SER A 143 -3.82 33.30 11.94
C SER A 143 -4.60 32.08 11.53
N LEU A 144 -4.29 30.96 12.16
CA LEU A 144 -5.05 29.71 12.09
C LEU A 144 -5.35 29.27 13.51
N LYS A 145 -6.62 29.02 13.79
CA LYS A 145 -7.08 28.57 15.11
C LYS A 145 -7.39 27.08 15.07
N LYS A 146 -7.25 26.44 16.21
CA LYS A 146 -7.71 25.05 16.38
C LYS A 146 -9.20 24.94 16.00
N GLY A 147 -9.53 23.91 15.23
CA GLY A 147 -10.88 23.72 14.67
C GLY A 147 -11.22 24.57 13.45
N GLN A 148 -10.26 25.35 12.94
CA GLN A 148 -10.36 25.98 11.63
C GLN A 148 -9.55 25.21 10.61
N TYR A 149 -10.06 25.23 9.36
CA TYR A 149 -9.43 24.63 8.21
C TYR A 149 -9.02 25.70 7.21
N VAL A 150 -7.94 25.45 6.48
CA VAL A 150 -7.47 26.29 5.38
C VAL A 150 -7.27 25.42 4.15
N ILE A 151 -7.72 25.93 3.02
CA ILE A 151 -7.56 25.28 1.72
C ILE A 151 -6.39 25.91 0.97
N VAL A 152 -5.57 25.08 0.35
CA VAL A 152 -4.63 25.49 -0.69
C VAL A 152 -5.00 24.76 -1.96
N THR A 153 -5.18 25.49 -3.06
CA THR A 153 -5.69 24.94 -4.33
C THR A 153 -4.85 25.43 -5.51
N ASN A 154 -4.89 24.67 -6.60
CA ASN A 154 -4.30 25.08 -7.87
C ASN A 154 -5.08 26.22 -8.57
N ASP A 155 -6.37 26.38 -8.29
CA ASP A 155 -7.21 27.45 -8.86
C ASP A 155 -8.28 27.92 -7.86
N VAL A 156 -8.03 29.07 -7.25
CA VAL A 156 -8.93 29.70 -6.26
C VAL A 156 -10.31 30.05 -6.84
N ASN A 157 -10.36 30.46 -8.11
CA ASN A 157 -11.62 30.84 -8.74
C ASN A 157 -12.48 29.63 -9.03
N LEU A 158 -11.89 28.57 -9.59
CA LEU A 158 -12.56 27.31 -9.85
C LEU A 158 -13.02 26.67 -8.53
N PHE A 159 -12.17 26.70 -7.48
CA PHE A 159 -12.53 26.23 -6.14
C PHE A 159 -13.80 26.92 -5.61
N LYS A 160 -13.83 28.25 -5.62
CA LYS A 160 -14.99 29.04 -5.14
C LYS A 160 -16.26 28.85 -5.99
N GLN A 161 -16.10 28.55 -7.27
CA GLN A 161 -17.23 28.19 -8.15
C GLN A 161 -17.79 26.82 -7.82
N THR A 162 -16.90 25.86 -7.52
CA THR A 162 -17.28 24.49 -7.16
C THR A 162 -17.91 24.44 -5.77
N TYR A 163 -17.43 25.27 -4.84
CA TYR A 163 -17.90 25.32 -3.44
C TYR A 163 -18.46 26.71 -3.09
N PRO A 164 -19.64 27.09 -3.58
CA PRO A 164 -20.18 28.44 -3.38
C PRO A 164 -20.68 28.71 -1.96
N SER A 165 -20.85 27.68 -1.14
CA SER A 165 -21.45 27.75 0.20
C SER A 165 -20.47 27.41 1.33
N LEU A 166 -19.21 27.85 1.19
CA LEU A 166 -18.20 27.60 2.23
C LEU A 166 -18.52 28.37 3.53
N PRO A 167 -18.18 27.80 4.70
CA PRO A 167 -18.22 28.54 5.96
C PRO A 167 -17.39 29.81 5.90
N ALA A 168 -17.83 30.89 6.52
CA ALA A 168 -17.10 32.17 6.54
C ALA A 168 -15.71 32.06 7.21
N SER A 169 -15.51 31.04 8.05
CA SER A 169 -14.22 30.72 8.67
C SER A 169 -13.24 30.03 7.73
N CYS A 170 -13.72 29.48 6.61
CA CYS A 170 -12.90 28.77 5.63
C CYS A 170 -12.03 29.77 4.85
N LYS A 171 -10.73 29.63 4.94
CA LYS A 171 -9.79 30.44 4.16
C LYS A 171 -9.28 29.64 2.98
N VAL A 172 -9.34 30.23 1.79
CA VAL A 172 -8.89 29.61 0.55
C VAL A 172 -7.72 30.39 -0.01
N TYR A 173 -6.61 29.71 -0.17
CA TYR A 173 -5.35 30.23 -0.70
C TYR A 173 -4.98 29.53 -2.00
N GLY A 174 -4.08 30.14 -2.77
CA GLY A 174 -3.54 29.61 -4.02
C GLY A 174 -3.40 30.72 -5.08
N PRO A 175 -2.98 30.37 -6.32
CA PRO A 175 -2.49 29.03 -6.64
C PRO A 175 -1.21 28.71 -5.86
N TRP A 176 -0.90 27.45 -5.70
CA TRP A 176 0.43 27.03 -5.28
C TRP A 176 1.47 27.29 -6.39
N ASP A 177 2.74 27.07 -6.07
CA ASP A 177 3.85 27.43 -6.95
C ASP A 177 3.83 26.67 -8.28
N ASN A 178 4.44 27.25 -9.30
CA ASN A 178 4.63 26.60 -10.58
C ASN A 178 5.68 25.50 -10.48
N ASP A 179 5.46 24.40 -11.20
CA ASP A 179 6.49 23.41 -11.45
C ASP A 179 7.67 24.06 -12.19
N PRO A 180 8.87 24.02 -11.61
CA PRO A 180 10.05 24.65 -12.19
C PRO A 180 10.46 24.08 -13.55
N LYS A 181 10.02 22.87 -13.88
CA LYS A 181 10.33 22.21 -15.16
C LYS A 181 9.40 22.68 -16.29
N THR A 182 8.14 22.85 -15.99
CA THR A 182 7.11 23.21 -16.98
C THR A 182 6.77 24.70 -17.01
N GLY A 183 7.01 25.42 -15.91
CA GLY A 183 6.62 26.82 -15.72
C GLY A 183 5.11 27.03 -15.57
N THR A 184 4.31 25.94 -15.48
CA THR A 184 2.87 25.96 -15.21
C THR A 184 2.60 25.65 -13.75
N VAL A 185 1.39 25.96 -13.24
CA VAL A 185 0.99 25.58 -11.89
C VAL A 185 1.22 24.09 -11.69
N ALA A 186 1.94 23.72 -10.63
CA ALA A 186 2.22 22.33 -10.29
C ALA A 186 0.91 21.54 -10.12
N LYS A 187 1.00 20.22 -10.24
CA LYS A 187 -0.13 19.30 -10.05
C LYS A 187 0.25 18.20 -9.07
N LEU A 188 -0.75 17.75 -8.33
CA LEU A 188 -0.64 16.51 -7.58
C LEU A 188 -0.54 15.34 -8.58
N VAL A 189 0.40 14.42 -8.36
CA VAL A 189 0.61 13.26 -9.24
C VAL A 189 -0.47 12.22 -8.95
N ASN A 190 -1.28 11.87 -9.95
CA ASN A 190 -2.42 10.97 -9.76
C ASN A 190 -2.02 9.57 -9.28
N GLU A 191 -0.87 9.07 -9.73
CA GLU A 191 -0.34 7.75 -9.39
C GLU A 191 0.14 7.66 -7.94
N GLY A 192 0.36 8.81 -7.30
CA GLY A 192 0.75 8.92 -5.91
C GLY A 192 1.79 10.00 -5.65
N ASP A 193 1.68 10.63 -4.50
CA ASP A 193 2.57 11.72 -4.08
C ASP A 193 2.52 11.91 -2.56
N VAL A 194 3.33 12.82 -2.05
CA VAL A 194 3.40 13.17 -0.63
C VAL A 194 3.27 14.68 -0.46
N VAL A 195 2.29 15.10 0.32
CA VAL A 195 2.13 16.49 0.76
C VAL A 195 2.75 16.66 2.14
N GLU A 196 3.74 17.50 2.26
CA GLU A 196 4.32 17.87 3.55
C GLU A 196 3.75 19.20 4.04
N VAL A 197 3.38 19.25 5.31
CA VAL A 197 3.06 20.51 6.01
C VAL A 197 4.20 20.86 6.94
N LYS A 198 4.82 22.02 6.78
CA LYS A 198 5.95 22.47 7.58
C LYS A 198 5.60 23.70 8.41
N LEU A 199 5.95 23.66 9.69
CA LEU A 199 5.83 24.78 10.63
C LEU A 199 7.20 25.08 11.20
N LYS A 200 7.59 26.36 11.28
CA LYS A 200 8.93 26.83 11.72
C LYS A 200 10.10 26.26 10.91
N GLY A 201 9.81 25.72 9.72
CA GLY A 201 10.81 25.13 8.82
C GLY A 201 11.02 23.63 9.00
N GLU A 202 10.35 23.02 9.98
CA GLU A 202 10.35 21.58 10.20
C GLU A 202 9.09 20.91 9.58
N GLY A 203 9.18 19.65 9.24
CA GLY A 203 8.03 18.89 8.76
C GLY A 203 7.15 18.46 9.93
N ASP A 204 5.89 18.92 9.94
CA ASP A 204 4.93 18.53 10.99
C ASP A 204 4.14 17.27 10.62
N VAL A 205 3.87 17.10 9.33
CA VAL A 205 3.13 15.95 8.80
C VAL A 205 3.51 15.68 7.34
N SER A 206 3.51 14.40 6.98
CA SER A 206 3.61 13.93 5.60
C SER A 206 2.36 13.13 5.29
N ALA A 207 1.48 13.68 4.45
CA ALA A 207 0.28 13.01 3.98
C ALA A 207 0.56 12.37 2.62
N ALA A 208 0.67 11.05 2.59
CA ALA A 208 0.81 10.30 1.35
C ALA A 208 -0.55 9.99 0.73
N PHE A 209 -0.56 9.79 -0.59
CA PHE A 209 -1.70 9.24 -1.32
C PHE A 209 -1.22 8.47 -2.56
N SER A 210 -2.06 7.56 -3.05
CA SER A 210 -1.81 6.82 -4.29
C SER A 210 -3.15 6.41 -4.93
N ASP A 211 -3.12 6.05 -6.19
CA ASP A 211 -4.26 5.51 -6.92
C ASP A 211 -4.37 3.99 -6.87
N ALA A 212 -3.31 3.32 -6.37
CA ALA A 212 -3.23 1.86 -6.28
C ALA A 212 -3.78 1.32 -4.94
N PRO A 213 -4.27 0.07 -4.89
CA PRO A 213 -4.65 -0.57 -3.63
C PRO A 213 -3.53 -0.51 -2.56
N PRO A 214 -3.89 -0.30 -1.31
CA PRO A 214 -5.21 -0.27 -0.69
C PRO A 214 -5.90 1.11 -0.65
N TRP A 215 -5.45 2.09 -1.41
CA TRP A 215 -6.07 3.42 -1.47
C TRP A 215 -7.46 3.37 -2.09
N PRO A 216 -8.42 4.18 -1.61
CA PRO A 216 -9.80 4.12 -2.09
C PRO A 216 -9.93 4.58 -3.55
N SER A 217 -10.51 3.71 -4.39
CA SER A 217 -10.64 3.98 -5.82
C SER A 217 -11.62 5.12 -6.14
N LEU A 218 -12.54 5.47 -5.23
CA LEU A 218 -13.47 6.58 -5.40
C LEU A 218 -12.80 7.94 -5.46
N ALA A 219 -11.64 8.10 -4.77
CA ALA A 219 -10.88 9.34 -4.81
C ALA A 219 -10.06 9.50 -6.10
N ASN A 220 -9.88 8.43 -6.88
CA ASN A 220 -9.16 8.45 -8.14
C ASN A 220 -10.09 8.80 -9.30
N GLY A 221 -10.31 10.10 -9.54
CA GLY A 221 -11.07 10.62 -10.69
C GLY A 221 -12.56 10.32 -10.73
N LYS A 222 -13.14 9.73 -9.66
CA LYS A 222 -14.56 9.37 -9.57
C LYS A 222 -15.39 10.39 -8.80
N GLY A 223 -14.81 11.53 -8.47
CA GLY A 223 -15.53 12.64 -7.87
C GLY A 223 -15.43 12.75 -6.35
N HIS A 224 -14.82 11.81 -5.68
CA HIS A 224 -14.61 11.85 -4.23
C HIS A 224 -13.21 12.34 -3.89
N THR A 225 -13.05 12.91 -2.70
CA THR A 225 -11.74 13.28 -2.12
C THR A 225 -11.21 12.16 -1.24
N LEU A 226 -9.92 12.21 -0.91
CA LEU A 226 -9.38 11.47 0.22
C LEU A 226 -9.60 12.27 1.49
N VAL A 227 -10.20 11.65 2.51
CA VAL A 227 -10.46 12.24 3.83
C VAL A 227 -9.71 11.45 4.89
N TYR A 228 -8.97 12.15 5.73
CA TYR A 228 -8.28 11.56 6.87
C TYR A 228 -9.29 11.13 7.95
N ARG A 229 -9.14 9.91 8.49
CA ARG A 229 -10.06 9.30 9.47
C ARG A 229 -9.86 9.81 10.90
N GLY A 230 -8.94 10.75 11.11
CA GLY A 230 -8.66 11.32 12.43
C GLY A 230 -7.71 10.49 13.31
N SER A 231 -7.26 9.33 12.85
CA SER A 231 -6.35 8.46 13.59
C SER A 231 -5.35 7.75 12.68
N GLY A 232 -4.22 7.33 13.24
CA GLY A 232 -3.14 6.68 12.51
C GLY A 232 -2.22 7.67 11.78
N SER A 233 -1.25 7.13 11.05
CA SER A 233 -0.30 7.93 10.26
C SER A 233 -0.95 8.45 8.98
N GLU A 234 -0.80 9.72 8.66
CA GLU A 234 -1.23 10.32 7.40
C GLU A 234 -0.50 9.73 6.18
N ALA A 235 0.63 9.05 6.40
CA ALA A 235 1.35 8.34 5.35
C ALA A 235 0.77 6.94 5.03
N SER A 236 -0.22 6.46 5.80
CA SER A 236 -0.81 5.14 5.65
C SER A 236 -2.19 5.19 4.99
N ALA A 237 -2.42 4.37 3.96
CA ALA A 237 -3.71 4.26 3.29
C ALA A 237 -4.88 3.93 4.24
N ASN A 238 -4.63 3.17 5.32
CA ASN A 238 -5.66 2.80 6.30
C ASN A 238 -6.19 4.00 7.09
N SER A 239 -5.42 5.08 7.15
CA SER A 239 -5.81 6.32 7.82
C SER A 239 -6.71 7.21 6.96
N TRP A 240 -6.96 6.83 5.72
CA TRP A 240 -7.74 7.57 4.77
C TRP A 240 -8.98 6.81 4.30
N GLY A 241 -9.95 7.53 3.79
CA GLY A 241 -11.11 6.97 3.12
C GLY A 241 -11.66 7.95 2.08
N PRO A 242 -12.57 7.51 1.21
CA PRO A 242 -13.22 8.45 0.30
C PRO A 242 -14.18 9.34 1.08
N SER A 243 -14.39 10.56 0.59
CA SER A 243 -15.44 11.43 1.13
C SER A 243 -16.83 10.77 1.02
N ALA A 244 -17.71 11.06 1.98
CA ALA A 244 -19.07 10.53 1.96
C ALA A 244 -19.93 11.11 0.83
N ILE A 245 -19.54 12.27 0.29
CA ILE A 245 -20.24 12.96 -0.81
C ILE A 245 -19.27 13.30 -1.95
N GLU A 246 -19.80 13.38 -3.16
CA GLU A 246 -19.03 13.84 -4.32
C GLU A 246 -18.51 15.26 -4.12
N ASN A 247 -17.31 15.52 -4.63
CA ASN A 247 -16.50 16.73 -4.50
C ASN A 247 -15.99 17.00 -3.07
N GLY A 248 -16.25 16.12 -2.11
CA GLY A 248 -15.84 16.33 -0.73
C GLY A 248 -16.63 17.39 0.01
N ASN A 249 -16.17 17.77 1.19
CA ASN A 249 -16.84 18.71 2.07
C ASN A 249 -15.83 19.65 2.77
N PRO A 250 -15.13 20.50 1.99
CA PRO A 250 -14.06 21.33 2.50
C PRO A 250 -14.50 22.26 3.63
N CYS A 251 -13.65 22.43 4.62
CA CYS A 251 -13.85 23.27 5.80
C CYS A 251 -15.01 22.87 6.72
N VAL A 252 -15.50 21.66 6.62
CA VAL A 252 -16.49 21.09 7.53
C VAL A 252 -15.83 19.94 8.30
N GLY A 253 -16.06 19.79 9.57
CA GLY A 253 -15.37 18.82 10.44
C GLY A 253 -15.47 17.34 10.04
N ASP A 254 -15.04 16.45 10.90
CA ASP A 254 -14.61 15.07 10.63
C ASP A 254 -15.69 14.04 10.20
N ASP A 255 -16.97 14.40 10.08
CA ASP A 255 -18.05 13.50 9.63
C ASP A 255 -18.08 13.23 8.11
N LYS A 256 -16.92 13.38 7.46
CA LYS A 256 -16.81 13.47 5.99
C LYS A 256 -16.48 12.15 5.33
N VAL A 257 -15.91 11.21 6.07
CA VAL A 257 -15.37 9.98 5.50
C VAL A 257 -16.46 8.91 5.38
N LEU A 258 -16.52 8.24 4.25
CA LEU A 258 -17.36 7.08 4.09
C LEU A 258 -16.86 5.95 5.00
N GLU A 259 -17.75 5.34 5.78
CA GLU A 259 -17.40 4.19 6.60
C GLU A 259 -16.84 3.05 5.76
N ALA A 260 -15.81 2.38 6.27
CA ALA A 260 -15.25 1.20 5.63
C ALA A 260 -16.23 0.02 5.68
N SER A 261 -16.16 -0.88 4.72
CA SER A 261 -16.80 -2.19 4.82
C SER A 261 -16.17 -3.00 5.96
N THR A 262 -16.93 -3.84 6.64
CA THR A 262 -16.38 -4.83 7.58
C THR A 262 -15.85 -6.08 6.88
N ILE A 263 -16.07 -6.20 5.58
CA ILE A 263 -15.55 -7.27 4.74
C ILE A 263 -14.29 -6.79 4.04
N ARG A 264 -13.24 -7.60 4.05
CA ARG A 264 -12.04 -7.38 3.23
C ARG A 264 -11.78 -8.54 2.29
N LEU A 265 -11.18 -8.25 1.15
CA LEU A 265 -10.46 -9.25 0.36
C LEU A 265 -9.25 -9.65 1.19
N ASN A 266 -9.23 -10.89 1.70
CA ASN A 266 -8.23 -11.35 2.66
C ASN A 266 -7.06 -12.03 1.99
N GLU A 267 -7.34 -12.99 1.11
CA GLU A 267 -6.33 -13.70 0.33
C GLU A 267 -6.91 -14.09 -1.04
N ILE A 268 -6.11 -14.00 -2.08
CA ILE A 268 -6.48 -14.41 -3.44
C ILE A 268 -5.41 -15.33 -4.00
N LYS A 269 -5.81 -16.52 -4.38
CA LYS A 269 -5.00 -17.46 -5.16
C LYS A 269 -5.33 -17.27 -6.63
N PRO A 270 -4.37 -16.85 -7.48
CA PRO A 270 -4.60 -16.79 -8.92
C PRO A 270 -4.74 -18.18 -9.53
N TYR A 271 -5.32 -18.22 -10.73
CA TYR A 271 -5.40 -19.45 -11.53
C TYR A 271 -4.02 -20.00 -11.85
N ASP A 272 -3.84 -21.30 -11.67
CA ASP A 272 -2.63 -22.05 -12.02
C ASP A 272 -3.01 -23.28 -12.87
N LEU A 273 -2.72 -23.20 -14.17
CA LEU A 273 -3.13 -24.22 -15.16
C LEU A 273 -2.76 -25.64 -14.73
N GLY A 274 -3.78 -26.47 -14.57
CA GLY A 274 -3.64 -27.87 -14.19
C GLY A 274 -3.30 -28.13 -12.72
N VAL A 275 -3.23 -27.08 -11.88
CA VAL A 275 -2.91 -27.19 -10.44
C VAL A 275 -4.04 -26.64 -9.59
N SER A 276 -4.54 -25.44 -9.90
CA SER A 276 -5.60 -24.78 -9.13
C SER A 276 -6.42 -23.86 -10.03
N ASP A 277 -7.75 -23.94 -9.91
CA ASP A 277 -8.66 -22.99 -10.57
C ASP A 277 -8.62 -21.59 -9.93
N GLY A 278 -7.95 -21.47 -8.79
CA GLY A 278 -7.87 -20.25 -8.00
C GLY A 278 -9.06 -20.09 -7.05
N TRP A 279 -8.93 -19.16 -6.14
CA TRP A 279 -9.98 -18.84 -5.16
C TRP A 279 -9.80 -17.42 -4.61
N ILE A 280 -10.87 -16.87 -4.06
CA ILE A 280 -10.89 -15.60 -3.33
C ILE A 280 -11.36 -15.91 -1.92
N GLU A 281 -10.66 -15.39 -0.92
CA GLU A 281 -11.07 -15.42 0.45
C GLU A 281 -11.48 -14.03 0.94
N LEU A 282 -12.64 -13.98 1.58
CA LEU A 282 -13.16 -12.82 2.28
C LEU A 282 -13.00 -13.03 3.78
N TYR A 283 -12.64 -11.99 4.51
CA TYR A 283 -12.63 -11.96 5.96
C TYR A 283 -13.55 -10.86 6.47
N ASN A 284 -14.38 -11.20 7.45
CA ASN A 284 -15.25 -10.27 8.15
C ASN A 284 -14.66 -9.92 9.51
N TYR A 285 -14.13 -8.72 9.64
CA TYR A 285 -13.62 -8.23 10.92
C TYR A 285 -14.71 -7.58 11.82
N GLY A 286 -15.97 -7.58 11.36
CA GLY A 286 -17.14 -7.14 12.13
C GLY A 286 -17.66 -8.19 13.12
N ASP A 287 -18.56 -7.78 14.01
CA ASP A 287 -19.14 -8.61 15.04
C ASP A 287 -20.47 -9.27 14.63
N ALA A 288 -20.92 -9.03 13.40
CA ALA A 288 -22.13 -9.63 12.82
C ALA A 288 -21.82 -10.30 11.48
N PRO A 289 -22.51 -11.39 11.11
CA PRO A 289 -22.34 -12.00 9.79
C PRO A 289 -22.82 -11.05 8.69
N VAL A 290 -22.18 -11.09 7.53
CA VAL A 290 -22.52 -10.27 6.37
C VAL A 290 -22.78 -11.15 5.15
N ASP A 291 -23.94 -10.96 4.51
CA ASP A 291 -24.25 -11.61 3.23
C ASP A 291 -23.74 -10.74 2.08
N VAL A 292 -22.72 -11.23 1.38
CA VAL A 292 -22.10 -10.54 0.24
C VAL A 292 -22.77 -10.89 -1.10
N LYS A 293 -23.95 -11.52 -1.08
CA LYS A 293 -24.70 -11.82 -2.29
C LYS A 293 -25.06 -10.55 -3.06
N GLY A 294 -24.74 -10.56 -4.34
CA GLY A 294 -24.98 -9.40 -5.21
C GLY A 294 -23.85 -8.35 -5.18
N TRP A 295 -22.84 -8.51 -4.32
CA TRP A 295 -21.67 -7.64 -4.38
C TRP A 295 -20.89 -7.87 -5.67
N GLU A 296 -20.16 -6.85 -6.12
CA GLU A 296 -19.45 -6.88 -7.39
C GLU A 296 -17.95 -7.01 -7.19
N LEU A 297 -17.34 -8.01 -7.83
CA LEU A 297 -15.91 -8.12 -8.00
C LEU A 297 -15.51 -7.50 -9.34
N GLU A 298 -14.37 -6.79 -9.35
CA GLU A 298 -13.81 -6.17 -10.56
C GLU A 298 -12.32 -6.46 -10.64
N SER A 299 -11.87 -6.97 -11.78
CA SER A 299 -10.46 -7.11 -12.14
C SER A 299 -10.08 -5.94 -13.06
N LYS A 300 -9.18 -5.09 -12.62
CA LYS A 300 -8.75 -3.92 -13.40
C LYS A 300 -7.98 -4.34 -14.66
N ARG A 301 -7.12 -5.35 -14.53
CA ARG A 301 -6.33 -5.85 -15.66
C ARG A 301 -7.16 -6.47 -16.76
N LYS A 302 -8.23 -7.21 -16.40
CA LYS A 302 -9.10 -7.89 -17.36
C LYS A 302 -10.24 -7.03 -17.82
N ASP A 303 -10.47 -5.89 -17.20
CA ASP A 303 -11.67 -5.04 -17.37
C ASP A 303 -12.95 -5.89 -17.29
N LYS A 304 -13.00 -6.79 -16.30
CA LYS A 304 -14.10 -7.72 -16.08
C LYS A 304 -14.72 -7.51 -14.71
N LYS A 305 -16.04 -7.74 -14.69
CA LYS A 305 -16.85 -7.67 -13.49
C LYS A 305 -17.60 -8.97 -13.28
N TRP A 306 -17.73 -9.37 -12.03
CA TRP A 306 -18.50 -10.54 -11.60
C TRP A 306 -19.40 -10.15 -10.44
N THR A 307 -20.56 -10.76 -10.36
CA THR A 307 -21.45 -10.58 -9.23
C THR A 307 -21.38 -11.80 -8.34
N VAL A 308 -21.17 -11.60 -7.05
CA VAL A 308 -21.17 -12.68 -6.07
C VAL A 308 -22.57 -13.28 -5.99
N GLY A 309 -22.68 -14.57 -6.28
CA GLY A 309 -23.94 -15.32 -6.31
C GLY A 309 -23.84 -16.64 -5.57
N GLY A 310 -24.77 -17.58 -5.85
CA GLY A 310 -24.77 -18.90 -5.25
C GLY A 310 -25.53 -19.00 -3.93
N THR A 311 -25.30 -20.08 -3.19
CA THR A 311 -26.06 -20.43 -1.97
C THR A 311 -25.27 -20.21 -0.68
N SER A 312 -23.94 -20.03 -0.75
CA SER A 312 -23.07 -19.82 0.41
C SER A 312 -22.31 -18.50 0.24
N THR A 313 -22.97 -17.41 0.61
CA THR A 313 -22.46 -16.03 0.43
C THR A 313 -22.34 -15.27 1.76
N VAL A 314 -22.61 -15.95 2.88
CA VAL A 314 -22.53 -15.32 4.21
C VAL A 314 -21.11 -15.46 4.77
N VAL A 315 -20.45 -14.33 5.03
CA VAL A 315 -19.18 -14.27 5.75
C VAL A 315 -19.47 -14.20 7.24
N PRO A 316 -19.11 -15.23 8.03
CA PRO A 316 -19.36 -15.22 9.47
C PRO A 316 -18.68 -14.04 10.19
N ALA A 317 -19.23 -13.60 11.33
CA ALA A 317 -18.54 -12.65 12.18
C ALA A 317 -17.17 -13.17 12.60
N LYS A 318 -16.12 -12.34 12.48
CA LYS A 318 -14.72 -12.71 12.73
C LYS A 318 -14.27 -13.99 12.01
N GLY A 319 -14.87 -14.26 10.84
CA GLY A 319 -14.65 -15.50 10.10
C GLY A 319 -14.37 -15.28 8.62
N PHE A 320 -14.11 -16.38 7.94
CA PHE A 320 -13.72 -16.43 6.54
C PHE A 320 -14.82 -17.02 5.67
N LEU A 321 -14.86 -16.61 4.41
CA LEU A 321 -15.61 -17.22 3.33
C LEU A 321 -14.68 -17.38 2.14
N VAL A 322 -14.51 -18.63 1.70
CA VAL A 322 -13.77 -18.93 0.46
C VAL A 322 -14.74 -19.07 -0.69
N LEU A 323 -14.49 -18.34 -1.77
CA LEU A 323 -15.19 -18.41 -3.03
C LEU A 323 -14.27 -19.08 -4.06
N GLU A 324 -14.59 -20.30 -4.43
CA GLU A 324 -13.82 -21.05 -5.44
C GLU A 324 -14.06 -20.47 -6.82
N SER A 325 -13.01 -20.32 -7.64
CA SER A 325 -13.14 -19.77 -8.99
C SER A 325 -14.01 -20.66 -9.91
N SER A 326 -14.07 -21.96 -9.63
CA SER A 326 -14.90 -22.94 -10.33
C SER A 326 -16.36 -22.94 -9.87
N ASP A 327 -16.68 -22.26 -8.77
CA ASP A 327 -18.04 -22.23 -8.26
C ASP A 327 -18.98 -21.51 -9.23
N ALA A 328 -20.20 -22.01 -9.34
CA ALA A 328 -21.29 -21.39 -10.10
C ALA A 328 -21.61 -19.95 -9.63
N VAL A 329 -21.00 -19.52 -8.53
CA VAL A 329 -21.02 -18.16 -8.00
C VAL A 329 -20.58 -17.13 -9.04
N PHE A 330 -19.64 -17.47 -9.91
CA PHE A 330 -19.04 -16.56 -10.89
C PHE A 330 -19.46 -16.86 -12.35
N GLY A 331 -20.44 -17.73 -12.58
CA GLY A 331 -20.96 -18.04 -13.91
C GLY A 331 -19.91 -18.71 -14.82
N GLU A 332 -19.21 -17.93 -15.63
CA GLU A 332 -18.16 -18.41 -16.55
C GLU A 332 -16.81 -18.74 -15.89
N GLY A 333 -16.73 -18.67 -14.56
CA GLY A 333 -15.50 -18.82 -13.78
C GLY A 333 -14.69 -17.54 -13.65
N LEU A 334 -14.12 -17.38 -12.46
CA LEU A 334 -13.24 -16.25 -12.12
C LEU A 334 -11.79 -16.69 -12.24
N PHE A 335 -11.21 -16.57 -13.41
CA PHE A 335 -9.82 -16.92 -13.63
C PHE A 335 -8.93 -15.68 -13.50
N LEU A 336 -8.52 -15.36 -12.28
CA LEU A 336 -7.59 -14.26 -12.03
C LEU A 336 -6.17 -14.67 -12.47
N SER A 337 -5.48 -13.74 -13.09
CA SER A 337 -4.19 -14.00 -13.72
C SER A 337 -3.06 -14.09 -12.70
N ASP A 338 -2.15 -15.04 -12.89
CA ASP A 338 -0.85 -15.15 -12.21
C ASP A 338 0.18 -14.10 -12.69
N ASN A 339 -0.20 -13.23 -13.62
CA ASN A 339 0.61 -12.12 -14.10
C ASN A 339 0.32 -10.79 -13.39
N GLY A 340 -0.27 -10.88 -12.21
CA GLY A 340 -0.67 -9.73 -11.42
C GLY A 340 -2.01 -9.12 -11.83
N ASP A 341 -2.68 -8.52 -10.87
CA ASP A 341 -3.95 -7.82 -11.07
C ASP A 341 -4.23 -6.87 -9.90
N GLU A 342 -5.16 -5.95 -10.08
CA GLU A 342 -5.81 -5.22 -9.00
C GLU A 342 -7.26 -5.67 -8.95
N VAL A 343 -7.67 -6.24 -7.82
CA VAL A 343 -9.02 -6.77 -7.62
C VAL A 343 -9.74 -5.91 -6.59
N TYR A 344 -10.94 -5.51 -6.94
CA TYR A 344 -11.83 -4.72 -6.08
C TYR A 344 -13.09 -5.52 -5.78
N LEU A 345 -13.56 -5.44 -4.55
CA LEU A 345 -14.88 -5.92 -4.13
C LEU A 345 -15.68 -4.72 -3.66
N TYR A 346 -16.79 -4.46 -4.35
CA TYR A 346 -17.70 -3.35 -4.07
C TYR A 346 -18.95 -3.86 -3.34
N GLU A 347 -19.26 -3.20 -2.22
CA GLU A 347 -20.53 -3.42 -1.54
C GLU A 347 -21.69 -2.90 -2.40
N VAL A 348 -22.70 -3.74 -2.61
CA VAL A 348 -23.91 -3.40 -3.36
C VAL A 348 -25.12 -3.57 -2.47
N ALA A 349 -25.94 -2.53 -2.37
CA ALA A 349 -27.22 -2.54 -1.69
C ALA A 349 -28.33 -2.08 -2.66
N ALA A 350 -29.42 -2.84 -2.70
CA ALA A 350 -30.55 -2.57 -3.60
C ALA A 350 -30.13 -2.36 -5.08
N GLY A 351 -29.10 -3.08 -5.54
CA GLY A 351 -28.60 -3.03 -6.92
C GLY A 351 -27.71 -1.82 -7.25
N THR A 352 -27.30 -1.06 -6.23
CA THR A 352 -26.40 0.10 -6.40
C THR A 352 -25.18 -0.05 -5.49
N ARG A 353 -24.00 0.31 -5.99
CA ARG A 353 -22.76 0.37 -5.18
C ARG A 353 -22.93 1.41 -4.08
N THR A 354 -22.64 1.04 -2.84
CA THR A 354 -22.76 1.92 -1.66
C THR A 354 -21.60 2.91 -1.55
N GLY A 355 -20.54 2.71 -2.34
CA GLY A 355 -19.27 3.41 -2.22
C GLY A 355 -18.27 2.73 -1.28
N LYS A 356 -18.71 1.74 -0.49
CA LYS A 356 -17.79 0.93 0.32
C LYS A 356 -17.15 -0.13 -0.55
N GLU A 357 -15.83 -0.23 -0.43
CA GLU A 357 -15.02 -1.17 -1.19
C GLU A 357 -13.87 -1.73 -0.38
N THR A 358 -13.34 -2.83 -0.84
CA THR A 358 -12.05 -3.38 -0.42
C THR A 358 -11.30 -3.82 -1.65
N SER A 359 -9.98 -3.75 -1.60
CA SER A 359 -9.16 -4.09 -2.75
C SER A 359 -7.92 -4.88 -2.34
N LEU A 360 -7.43 -5.70 -3.26
CA LEU A 360 -6.22 -6.47 -3.08
C LEU A 360 -5.43 -6.52 -4.38
N MET A 361 -4.13 -6.24 -4.29
CA MET A 361 -3.19 -6.39 -5.38
C MET A 361 -2.70 -7.84 -5.46
N ILE A 362 -2.89 -8.49 -6.59
CA ILE A 362 -2.34 -9.82 -6.87
C ILE A 362 -0.91 -9.64 -7.39
N ALA A 363 0.07 -10.19 -6.68
CA ALA A 363 1.45 -10.25 -7.12
C ALA A 363 1.62 -11.24 -8.30
N THR A 364 2.72 -11.09 -9.04
CA THR A 364 3.05 -12.06 -10.09
C THR A 364 3.48 -13.39 -9.52
N GLY A 365 3.13 -14.44 -10.23
CA GLY A 365 3.46 -15.80 -9.89
C GLY A 365 2.27 -16.60 -9.36
N LYS A 366 2.52 -17.83 -9.04
CA LYS A 366 1.49 -18.82 -8.68
C LYS A 366 1.14 -18.84 -7.19
N GLN A 367 1.83 -18.02 -6.38
CA GLN A 367 1.52 -17.87 -4.95
C GLN A 367 0.28 -16.99 -4.75
N SER A 368 -0.38 -17.16 -3.63
CA SER A 368 -1.45 -16.26 -3.25
C SER A 368 -0.92 -14.88 -2.87
N SER A 369 -1.80 -13.91 -2.93
CA SER A 369 -1.59 -12.56 -2.39
C SER A 369 -2.62 -12.29 -1.33
N GLY A 370 -2.25 -11.58 -0.27
CA GLY A 370 -3.14 -11.36 0.85
C GLY A 370 -2.82 -10.10 1.63
N VAL A 371 -3.61 -9.89 2.68
CA VAL A 371 -3.53 -8.76 3.60
C VAL A 371 -3.07 -9.25 4.97
N VAL A 372 -2.09 -8.59 5.56
CA VAL A 372 -1.66 -8.84 6.93
C VAL A 372 -1.92 -7.63 7.81
N ASP A 373 -2.36 -7.88 9.04
CA ASP A 373 -2.51 -6.83 10.04
C ASP A 373 -1.14 -6.56 10.68
N LEU A 374 -0.77 -5.29 10.81
CA LEU A 374 0.50 -4.86 11.37
C LEU A 374 0.35 -4.49 12.86
N PRO A 375 1.44 -4.52 13.65
CA PRO A 375 1.39 -4.22 15.08
C PRO A 375 0.91 -2.80 15.43
N ASP A 376 1.02 -1.87 14.49
CA ASP A 376 0.57 -0.48 14.63
C ASP A 376 -0.93 -0.29 14.28
N GLY A 377 -1.65 -1.38 14.02
CA GLY A 377 -3.07 -1.36 13.65
C GLY A 377 -3.34 -1.05 12.18
N THR A 378 -2.30 -0.87 11.36
CA THR A 378 -2.43 -0.74 9.91
C THR A 378 -2.42 -2.11 9.23
N THR A 379 -2.55 -2.13 7.90
CA THR A 379 -2.43 -3.36 7.11
C THR A 379 -1.39 -3.22 6.01
N ALA A 380 -0.84 -4.33 5.56
CA ALA A 380 0.00 -4.41 4.38
C ALA A 380 -0.52 -5.49 3.42
N GLN A 381 -0.27 -5.30 2.13
CA GLN A 381 -0.68 -6.23 1.07
C GLN A 381 0.53 -6.73 0.28
N GLY A 382 0.48 -7.97 -0.18
CA GLY A 382 1.53 -8.51 -1.03
C GLY A 382 1.40 -10.01 -1.25
N ALA A 383 2.40 -10.58 -1.93
CA ALA A 383 2.52 -12.03 -2.05
C ALA A 383 2.64 -12.68 -0.67
N MET A 384 1.95 -13.78 -0.46
CA MET A 384 2.01 -14.53 0.80
C MET A 384 3.24 -15.44 0.85
N ALA A 385 3.82 -15.62 2.02
CA ALA A 385 4.91 -16.59 2.22
C ALA A 385 4.41 -18.03 2.05
N SER A 386 3.16 -18.30 2.45
CA SER A 386 2.45 -19.56 2.23
C SER A 386 0.95 -19.32 2.10
N GLU A 387 0.26 -20.18 1.37
CA GLU A 387 -1.19 -20.14 1.24
C GLU A 387 -1.88 -20.53 2.56
N THR A 388 -2.95 -19.80 2.91
CA THR A 388 -3.64 -19.95 4.20
C THR A 388 -5.16 -20.04 4.07
N LYS A 389 -5.64 -20.63 2.98
CA LYS A 389 -7.06 -20.80 2.64
C LYS A 389 -7.92 -21.24 3.84
N GLY A 390 -8.90 -20.42 4.21
CA GLY A 390 -9.82 -20.65 5.33
C GLY A 390 -9.21 -20.40 6.71
N GLN A 391 -8.06 -19.73 6.80
CA GLN A 391 -7.32 -19.49 8.04
C GLN A 391 -6.74 -18.09 8.07
N ALA A 392 -6.15 -17.69 9.20
CA ALA A 392 -5.42 -16.43 9.30
C ALA A 392 -4.19 -16.42 8.38
N ASN A 393 -3.98 -15.30 7.72
CA ASN A 393 -2.91 -15.14 6.73
C ASN A 393 -1.51 -15.38 7.30
N SER A 394 -0.63 -15.97 6.50
CA SER A 394 0.81 -16.04 6.77
C SER A 394 1.44 -14.64 6.67
N ALA A 395 2.75 -14.53 6.95
CA ALA A 395 3.48 -13.31 6.66
C ALA A 395 3.54 -13.04 5.15
N LEU A 396 3.78 -11.78 4.76
CA LEU A 396 4.09 -11.43 3.38
C LEU A 396 5.46 -11.98 2.98
N LYS A 397 5.57 -12.43 1.74
CA LYS A 397 6.83 -12.84 1.13
C LYS A 397 7.70 -11.60 0.88
N ALA A 398 8.93 -11.64 1.34
CA ALA A 398 9.89 -10.55 1.19
C ALA A 398 11.11 -10.95 0.33
N GLY A 399 11.81 -9.95 -0.17
CA GLY A 399 13.07 -10.09 -0.90
C GLY A 399 12.94 -10.43 -2.40
N PRO A 400 14.08 -10.64 -3.06
CA PRO A 400 15.43 -10.73 -2.51
C PRO A 400 16.11 -9.39 -2.17
N ILE A 401 15.59 -8.25 -2.62
CA ILE A 401 16.12 -6.92 -2.32
C ILE A 401 15.36 -6.36 -1.12
N PHE A 402 16.12 -5.95 -0.10
CA PHE A 402 15.60 -5.42 1.15
C PHE A 402 16.17 -4.04 1.44
N ILE A 403 15.41 -3.23 2.18
CA ILE A 403 15.89 -2.03 2.82
C ILE A 403 16.64 -2.45 4.08
N SER A 404 17.95 -2.20 4.14
CA SER A 404 18.81 -2.61 5.25
C SER A 404 19.10 -1.48 6.24
N GLU A 405 19.10 -0.23 5.76
CA GLU A 405 19.35 0.93 6.60
C GLU A 405 18.57 2.14 6.09
N ILE A 406 18.02 2.93 7.03
CA ILE A 406 17.33 4.18 6.76
C ILE A 406 17.92 5.27 7.65
N HIS A 407 18.47 6.30 7.04
CA HIS A 407 18.94 7.50 7.71
C HIS A 407 18.13 8.68 7.19
N TYR A 408 17.01 8.94 7.87
CA TYR A 408 16.01 9.90 7.38
C TYR A 408 16.16 11.30 7.94
N HIS A 409 16.87 11.46 9.09
CA HIS A 409 17.06 12.75 9.72
C HIS A 409 18.47 12.85 10.31
N GLU A 410 19.32 13.60 9.64
CA GLU A 410 20.68 13.86 10.09
C GLU A 410 20.70 14.71 11.37
N ASN A 411 21.82 14.77 12.04
CA ASN A 411 22.03 15.65 13.17
C ASN A 411 21.81 17.12 12.74
N GLU A 412 20.92 17.83 13.43
CA GLU A 412 20.57 19.23 13.17
C GLU A 412 21.76 20.20 13.08
N GLN A 413 22.91 19.80 13.62
CA GLN A 413 24.15 20.55 13.56
C GLN A 413 24.97 20.30 12.29
N ASP A 414 24.60 19.29 11.48
CA ASP A 414 25.26 19.00 10.20
C ASP A 414 24.63 19.78 9.06
N LEU A 415 25.38 20.74 8.52
CA LEU A 415 24.94 21.60 7.43
C LEU A 415 24.72 20.86 6.09
N ASN A 416 25.04 19.57 6.00
CA ASN A 416 24.90 18.81 4.75
C ASN A 416 23.56 18.10 4.61
N ASP A 417 22.80 17.94 5.69
CA ASP A 417 21.48 17.28 5.68
C ASP A 417 21.56 15.93 4.92
N VAL A 418 22.45 15.05 5.41
CA VAL A 418 22.74 13.78 4.73
C VAL A 418 21.69 12.75 5.11
N GLU A 419 20.82 12.44 4.20
CA GLU A 419 19.86 11.34 4.32
C GLU A 419 20.15 10.25 3.29
N PHE A 420 19.87 8.99 3.63
CA PHE A 420 20.07 7.88 2.71
C PHE A 420 19.21 6.66 3.02
N LEU A 421 19.05 5.83 1.99
CA LEU A 421 18.53 4.47 2.07
C LEU A 421 19.64 3.50 1.64
N GLU A 422 19.75 2.37 2.32
CA GLU A 422 20.59 1.28 1.86
C GLU A 422 19.74 0.08 1.44
N LEU A 423 20.03 -0.46 0.27
CA LEU A 423 19.46 -1.69 -0.24
C LEU A 423 20.47 -2.82 -0.15
N VAL A 424 20.00 -4.01 0.20
CA VAL A 424 20.81 -5.24 0.24
C VAL A 424 20.14 -6.37 -0.53
N ASN A 425 20.92 -7.09 -1.32
CA ASN A 425 20.48 -8.33 -1.95
C ASN A 425 20.79 -9.53 -1.04
N LYS A 426 19.79 -10.12 -0.43
CA LYS A 426 19.90 -11.33 0.41
C LYS A 426 19.72 -12.63 -0.37
N GLY A 427 19.46 -12.53 -1.68
CA GLY A 427 19.41 -13.70 -2.57
C GLY A 427 20.79 -14.24 -2.93
N THR A 428 20.79 -15.38 -3.61
CA THR A 428 22.01 -16.08 -4.06
C THR A 428 22.45 -15.68 -5.46
N GLU A 429 21.64 -14.90 -6.16
CA GLU A 429 21.88 -14.46 -7.54
C GLU A 429 21.97 -12.94 -7.63
N ASN A 430 22.66 -12.44 -8.66
CA ASN A 430 22.64 -11.02 -8.97
C ASN A 430 21.23 -10.59 -9.38
N VAL A 431 20.74 -9.50 -8.84
CA VAL A 431 19.43 -8.95 -9.15
C VAL A 431 19.60 -7.70 -10.01
N SER A 432 19.10 -7.74 -11.25
CA SER A 432 18.90 -6.55 -12.07
C SER A 432 17.72 -5.75 -11.50
N LEU A 433 17.89 -4.44 -11.36
CA LEU A 433 16.82 -3.55 -10.94
C LEU A 433 16.04 -2.95 -12.14
N VAL A 434 16.13 -3.63 -13.30
CA VAL A 434 15.35 -3.34 -14.50
C VAL A 434 14.79 -4.64 -15.06
N GLU A 435 13.49 -4.69 -15.23
CA GLU A 435 12.78 -5.82 -15.84
C GLU A 435 12.56 -5.57 -17.34
N SER A 436 12.57 -6.64 -18.13
CA SER A 436 12.16 -6.60 -19.53
C SER A 436 10.75 -7.18 -19.67
N ILE A 437 9.76 -6.32 -19.78
CA ILE A 437 8.35 -6.70 -19.86
C ILE A 437 7.86 -6.45 -21.29
N ASN A 438 7.50 -7.53 -22.00
CA ASN A 438 7.12 -7.45 -23.42
C ASN A 438 8.14 -6.67 -24.28
N ASN A 439 9.43 -6.93 -24.08
CA ASN A 439 10.56 -6.25 -24.71
C ASN A 439 10.67 -4.74 -24.37
N THR A 440 9.98 -4.26 -23.36
CA THR A 440 10.12 -2.90 -22.86
C THR A 440 10.87 -2.95 -21.53
N PRO A 441 12.04 -2.30 -21.42
CA PRO A 441 12.73 -2.21 -20.16
C PRO A 441 11.99 -1.25 -19.20
N GLN A 442 11.81 -1.67 -17.97
CA GLN A 442 11.21 -0.87 -16.91
C GLN A 442 12.00 -1.02 -15.63
N GLY A 443 12.36 0.11 -15.01
CA GLY A 443 13.10 0.15 -13.75
C GLY A 443 12.22 -0.23 -12.55
N TRP A 444 12.84 -0.84 -11.55
CA TRP A 444 12.25 -0.92 -10.22
C TRP A 444 12.15 0.50 -9.65
N LYS A 445 11.28 0.68 -8.66
CA LYS A 445 11.07 1.98 -8.01
C LYS A 445 11.27 1.88 -6.50
N ILE A 446 11.64 3.01 -5.91
CA ILE A 446 11.54 3.21 -4.46
C ILE A 446 10.35 4.16 -4.23
N GLU A 447 9.34 3.70 -3.52
CA GLU A 447 8.27 4.54 -2.99
C GLU A 447 8.76 5.26 -1.73
N GLY A 448 8.24 6.44 -1.45
CA GLY A 448 8.71 7.34 -0.38
C GLY A 448 9.72 8.38 -0.90
N VAL A 449 10.47 8.04 -1.95
CA VAL A 449 11.35 8.97 -2.67
C VAL A 449 11.18 8.80 -4.18
N ASN A 450 11.48 9.83 -4.95
CA ASN A 450 11.37 9.75 -6.40
C ASN A 450 12.63 9.10 -7.01
N MET A 451 12.61 7.76 -7.06
CA MET A 451 13.69 6.94 -7.62
C MET A 451 13.15 5.86 -8.53
N GLU A 452 13.62 5.84 -9.76
CA GLU A 452 13.44 4.73 -10.70
C GLU A 452 14.81 4.29 -11.21
N PHE A 453 15.09 2.99 -11.14
CA PHE A 453 16.37 2.42 -11.55
C PHE A 453 16.49 2.34 -13.08
N ALA A 454 17.72 2.51 -13.57
CA ALA A 454 18.02 2.55 -15.00
C ALA A 454 18.78 1.30 -15.46
N ALA A 455 18.89 1.14 -16.78
CA ALA A 455 19.65 0.05 -17.37
C ALA A 455 21.08 -0.01 -16.82
N GLY A 456 21.49 -1.19 -16.34
CA GLY A 456 22.78 -1.44 -15.71
C GLY A 456 22.75 -1.36 -14.18
N ASP A 457 21.65 -0.91 -13.59
CA ASP A 457 21.50 -0.97 -12.13
C ASP A 457 21.23 -2.41 -11.69
N ALA A 458 22.10 -2.91 -10.84
CA ALA A 458 22.02 -4.27 -10.29
C ALA A 458 22.68 -4.34 -8.92
N ILE A 459 22.22 -5.26 -8.09
CA ILE A 459 22.84 -5.55 -6.80
C ILE A 459 23.31 -7.01 -6.84
N PRO A 460 24.63 -7.25 -6.74
CA PRO A 460 25.19 -8.60 -6.68
C PRO A 460 24.64 -9.41 -5.49
N ALA A 461 24.70 -10.73 -5.57
CA ALA A 461 24.38 -11.60 -4.44
C ALA A 461 25.17 -11.20 -3.20
N GLY A 462 24.48 -10.95 -2.09
CA GLY A 462 25.06 -10.44 -0.84
C GLY A 462 25.55 -9.00 -0.90
N GLY A 463 25.44 -8.32 -2.05
CA GLY A 463 25.89 -6.94 -2.25
C GLY A 463 24.91 -5.91 -1.74
N LYS A 464 25.38 -4.66 -1.69
CA LYS A 464 24.62 -3.49 -1.24
C LYS A 464 24.65 -2.37 -2.27
N MET A 465 23.67 -1.47 -2.19
CA MET A 465 23.60 -0.22 -2.93
C MET A 465 23.12 0.87 -1.99
N VAL A 466 23.75 2.03 -2.04
CA VAL A 466 23.38 3.17 -1.20
C VAL A 466 22.71 4.25 -2.07
N LEU A 467 21.59 4.74 -1.61
CA LEU A 467 20.79 5.78 -2.28
C LEU A 467 20.83 7.05 -1.43
N PHE A 468 21.43 8.12 -1.94
CA PHE A 468 21.44 9.45 -1.31
C PHE A 468 20.49 10.40 -2.01
N SER A 469 20.13 11.50 -1.34
CA SER A 469 19.41 12.59 -2.00
C SER A 469 20.25 13.19 -3.15
N ASP A 470 19.61 13.57 -4.26
CA ASP A 470 20.26 14.16 -5.45
C ASP A 470 20.90 15.52 -5.16
N SER A 471 20.46 16.22 -4.12
CA SER A 471 21.10 17.42 -3.59
C SER A 471 22.57 17.18 -3.20
N LEU A 472 22.95 15.94 -2.91
CA LEU A 472 24.29 15.51 -2.52
C LEU A 472 25.12 14.93 -3.67
N LYS A 473 24.58 14.86 -4.88
CA LYS A 473 25.23 14.22 -6.03
C LYS A 473 26.63 14.79 -6.33
N SER A 474 26.82 16.08 -6.22
CA SER A 474 28.12 16.74 -6.42
C SER A 474 29.12 16.48 -5.28
N LYS A 475 28.67 15.88 -4.19
CA LYS A 475 29.45 15.59 -2.96
C LYS A 475 29.75 14.10 -2.77
N GLU A 476 29.63 13.25 -3.79
CA GLU A 476 29.81 11.80 -3.68
C GLU A 476 31.16 11.41 -3.04
N SER A 477 32.25 12.05 -3.46
CA SER A 477 33.59 11.77 -2.87
C SER A 477 33.65 12.09 -1.36
N MET A 478 32.95 13.14 -0.93
CA MET A 478 32.82 13.50 0.48
C MET A 478 32.00 12.43 1.23
N LEU A 479 30.89 11.96 0.67
CA LEU A 479 30.05 10.91 1.26
C LEU A 479 30.84 9.60 1.41
N ARG A 480 31.56 9.18 0.37
CA ARG A 480 32.44 7.99 0.44
C ARG A 480 33.50 8.12 1.52
N SER A 481 34.15 9.26 1.61
CA SER A 481 35.17 9.53 2.64
C SER A 481 34.57 9.57 4.05
N ARG A 482 33.43 10.27 4.23
CA ARG A 482 32.76 10.44 5.52
C ARG A 482 32.37 9.09 6.13
N PHE A 483 31.73 8.24 5.34
CA PHE A 483 31.20 6.95 5.79
C PHE A 483 32.15 5.79 5.50
N ASN A 484 33.32 6.05 4.91
CA ASN A 484 34.30 5.04 4.47
C ASN A 484 33.62 3.96 3.60
N ILE A 485 32.87 4.41 2.58
CA ILE A 485 32.18 3.52 1.62
C ILE A 485 33.19 3.03 0.59
N ASP A 486 33.28 1.69 0.44
CA ASP A 486 34.15 1.05 -0.55
C ASP A 486 33.80 1.47 -1.98
N GLU A 487 34.81 1.60 -2.85
CA GLU A 487 34.61 1.98 -4.25
C GLU A 487 33.75 0.98 -5.05
N SER A 488 33.69 -0.27 -4.62
CA SER A 488 32.86 -1.32 -5.23
C SER A 488 31.36 -1.18 -4.90
N VAL A 489 31.01 -0.43 -3.85
CA VAL A 489 29.61 -0.17 -3.49
C VAL A 489 29.02 0.83 -4.43
N VAL A 490 27.91 0.45 -5.08
CA VAL A 490 27.19 1.33 -5.98
C VAL A 490 26.44 2.40 -5.20
N ILE A 491 26.65 3.66 -5.58
CA ILE A 491 25.85 4.80 -5.09
C ILE A 491 24.91 5.26 -6.20
N ARG A 492 23.67 5.58 -5.81
CA ARG A 492 22.69 6.24 -6.67
C ARG A 492 22.06 7.41 -5.94
N PHE A 493 21.34 8.26 -6.67
CA PHE A 493 20.77 9.49 -6.14
C PHE A 493 19.29 9.56 -6.49
N TYR A 494 18.45 9.77 -5.49
CA TYR A 494 17.01 9.95 -5.63
C TYR A 494 16.62 11.43 -5.56
N ALA A 495 15.54 11.81 -6.19
CA ALA A 495 14.95 13.14 -6.04
C ALA A 495 13.96 13.17 -4.87
N GLY A 496 13.87 14.32 -4.21
CA GLY A 496 13.05 14.47 -3.00
C GLY A 496 13.84 14.27 -1.71
N LYS A 497 13.12 14.06 -0.63
CA LYS A 497 13.65 13.86 0.72
C LYS A 497 12.86 12.80 1.45
N LEU A 498 13.52 12.13 2.38
CA LEU A 498 12.86 11.28 3.38
C LEU A 498 12.12 12.15 4.40
N SER A 499 10.94 11.73 4.81
CA SER A 499 10.16 12.44 5.81
C SER A 499 10.77 12.29 7.20
N ASN A 500 11.01 13.42 7.88
CA ASN A 500 11.50 13.40 9.27
C ASN A 500 10.48 12.86 10.27
N ARG A 501 9.20 12.74 9.88
CA ARG A 501 8.11 12.23 10.74
C ARG A 501 7.77 10.77 10.50
N GLY A 502 8.25 10.21 9.41
CA GLY A 502 7.97 8.86 8.98
C GLY A 502 7.12 8.82 7.72
N GLU A 503 7.31 7.76 6.99
CA GLU A 503 6.59 7.46 5.75
C GLU A 503 6.76 6.00 5.37
N THR A 504 5.96 5.56 4.39
CA THR A 504 6.18 4.27 3.76
C THR A 504 7.33 4.36 2.77
N VAL A 505 8.37 3.56 2.98
CA VAL A 505 9.43 3.32 2.00
C VAL A 505 9.30 1.89 1.49
N ALA A 506 9.19 1.73 0.17
CA ALA A 506 9.02 0.41 -0.43
C ALA A 506 9.90 0.22 -1.67
N VAL A 507 10.45 -0.98 -1.81
CA VAL A 507 11.13 -1.45 -3.02
C VAL A 507 10.11 -2.15 -3.88
N LYS A 508 9.80 -1.58 -5.04
CA LYS A 508 8.76 -2.04 -5.96
C LYS A 508 9.35 -2.56 -7.27
N LYS A 509 9.05 -3.80 -7.59
CA LYS A 509 9.44 -4.48 -8.83
C LYS A 509 8.32 -4.38 -9.86
N PRO A 510 8.56 -3.85 -11.09
CA PRO A 510 7.54 -3.84 -12.14
C PRO A 510 7.30 -5.25 -12.69
N TYR A 511 6.06 -5.57 -13.05
CA TYR A 511 5.75 -6.88 -13.60
C TYR A 511 4.80 -6.88 -14.81
N ALA A 512 3.98 -5.84 -14.98
CA ALA A 512 3.07 -5.72 -16.11
C ALA A 512 2.80 -4.27 -16.44
N LYS A 513 2.36 -4.01 -17.67
CA LYS A 513 1.89 -2.70 -18.10
C LYS A 513 0.36 -2.66 -17.93
N ASN A 514 -0.18 -1.50 -17.54
CA ASN A 514 -1.62 -1.28 -17.48
C ASN A 514 -2.26 -1.56 -18.83
N ALA A 515 -3.51 -2.02 -18.84
CA ALA A 515 -4.21 -2.38 -20.06
C ALA A 515 -4.37 -1.20 -21.03
N ASP A 516 -4.53 0.02 -20.52
CA ASP A 516 -4.60 1.27 -21.29
C ASP A 516 -3.23 1.81 -21.70
N GLY A 517 -2.14 1.19 -21.23
CA GLY A 517 -0.76 1.60 -21.52
C GLY A 517 -0.28 2.81 -20.74
N SER A 518 -1.06 3.36 -19.80
CA SER A 518 -0.76 4.57 -19.06
C SER A 518 0.30 4.41 -17.96
N GLY A 519 0.50 3.19 -17.46
CA GLY A 519 1.39 2.95 -16.33
C GLY A 519 1.82 1.49 -16.21
N TRP A 520 2.42 1.17 -15.08
CA TRP A 520 2.97 -0.15 -14.77
C TRP A 520 2.42 -0.66 -13.45
N PHE A 521 2.17 -1.95 -13.37
CA PHE A 521 1.92 -2.66 -12.12
C PHE A 521 3.23 -3.05 -11.46
N TYR A 522 3.29 -2.87 -10.15
CA TYR A 522 4.44 -3.18 -9.32
C TYR A 522 4.06 -4.13 -8.19
N GLN A 523 4.96 -5.02 -7.83
CA GLN A 523 4.88 -5.84 -6.63
C GLN A 523 5.96 -5.46 -5.63
N LEU A 524 5.70 -5.64 -4.34
CA LEU A 524 6.66 -5.37 -3.29
C LEU A 524 7.78 -6.42 -3.29
N SER A 525 9.01 -5.97 -3.16
CA SER A 525 10.16 -6.77 -2.76
C SER A 525 10.41 -6.61 -1.26
N ASP A 526 10.34 -5.38 -0.75
CA ASP A 526 10.37 -5.06 0.68
C ASP A 526 9.64 -3.73 0.91
N ALA A 527 9.15 -3.54 2.14
CA ALA A 527 8.53 -2.29 2.54
C ALA A 527 8.61 -2.10 4.06
N THR A 528 8.61 -0.85 4.48
CA THR A 528 8.46 -0.43 5.87
C THR A 528 7.68 0.87 5.96
N LEU A 529 6.92 1.05 7.03
CA LEU A 529 6.40 2.36 7.45
C LEU A 529 7.22 2.77 8.67
N TYR A 530 8.29 3.55 8.47
CA TYR A 530 9.09 4.04 9.59
C TYR A 530 8.45 5.29 10.22
N SER A 531 8.79 5.56 11.47
CA SER A 531 8.27 6.72 12.21
C SER A 531 9.30 7.24 13.22
N ASP A 532 9.38 8.57 13.36
CA ASP A 532 10.11 9.27 14.41
C ASP A 532 9.64 8.87 15.83
N ARG A 533 8.43 8.29 15.93
CA ARG A 533 7.76 7.88 17.16
C ARG A 533 7.97 6.43 17.55
N TRP A 534 8.78 5.70 16.82
CA TRP A 534 9.03 4.30 17.14
C TRP A 534 9.69 4.15 18.53
N PRO A 535 9.13 3.29 19.42
CA PRO A 535 9.64 3.11 20.77
C PRO A 535 11.12 2.76 20.80
N GLY A 536 11.91 3.54 21.55
CA GLY A 536 13.35 3.32 21.71
C GLY A 536 14.20 3.70 20.51
N MET A 537 13.64 4.37 19.49
CA MET A 537 14.36 4.74 18.25
C MET A 537 14.42 6.26 18.00
N THR A 538 14.06 7.07 18.97
CA THR A 538 14.05 8.54 18.85
C THR A 538 15.41 9.17 18.59
N ASP A 539 16.52 8.42 18.72
CA ASP A 539 17.84 8.93 18.38
C ASP A 539 18.15 8.87 16.86
N ALA A 540 17.28 8.22 16.08
CA ALA A 540 17.29 8.32 14.61
C ALA A 540 16.68 9.64 14.11
N ASP A 541 15.97 10.36 14.97
CA ASP A 541 15.34 11.64 14.66
C ASP A 541 16.27 12.79 15.09
N GLY A 542 17.07 13.31 14.16
CA GLY A 542 17.93 14.49 14.34
C GLY A 542 19.12 14.34 15.28
N LYS A 543 19.47 13.11 15.69
CA LYS A 543 20.60 12.85 16.62
C LYS A 543 21.71 12.03 15.99
N GLY A 544 21.71 11.89 14.68
CA GLY A 544 22.78 11.27 13.89
C GLY A 544 22.84 9.76 13.94
N LYS A 545 21.77 9.06 14.35
CA LYS A 545 21.62 7.60 14.24
C LYS A 545 20.79 7.24 13.04
N SER A 546 20.94 6.01 12.56
CA SER A 546 20.09 5.42 11.53
C SER A 546 19.27 4.24 12.05
N LEU A 547 18.19 3.92 11.35
CA LEU A 547 17.43 2.68 11.55
C LEU A 547 18.12 1.55 10.79
N ASN A 548 18.50 0.49 11.49
CA ASN A 548 19.17 -0.68 10.95
C ASN A 548 18.28 -1.91 11.03
N ARG A 549 18.15 -2.64 9.93
CA ARG A 549 17.30 -3.84 9.83
C ARG A 549 17.92 -5.02 10.59
N LYS A 550 17.13 -5.71 11.40
CA LYS A 550 17.54 -6.91 12.15
C LYS A 550 17.19 -8.21 11.45
N ASP A 551 16.03 -8.27 10.79
CA ASP A 551 15.49 -9.50 10.19
C ASP A 551 15.15 -9.28 8.72
N PHE A 552 15.59 -10.20 7.86
CA PHE A 552 15.37 -10.23 6.42
C PHE A 552 14.50 -11.42 5.99
N THR A 553 13.81 -12.07 6.91
CA THR A 553 12.91 -13.18 6.61
C THR A 553 11.49 -12.71 6.27
N THR A 554 11.13 -11.51 6.71
CA THR A 554 9.84 -10.86 6.45
C THR A 554 10.05 -9.45 5.90
N MET A 555 8.98 -8.78 5.51
CA MET A 555 9.02 -7.35 5.17
C MET A 555 9.38 -6.47 6.37
N GLY A 556 9.85 -5.26 6.12
CA GLY A 556 10.37 -4.32 7.10
C GLY A 556 9.36 -3.68 8.04
N TYR A 557 8.11 -4.09 7.98
CA TYR A 557 7.08 -3.50 8.82
C TYR A 557 7.28 -3.74 10.31
N GLY A 558 6.96 -2.70 11.09
CA GLY A 558 7.00 -2.73 12.55
C GLY A 558 8.40 -2.48 13.13
N TYR A 559 8.43 -1.67 14.18
CA TYR A 559 9.66 -1.24 14.86
C TYR A 559 10.51 -2.40 15.40
N ASN A 560 9.89 -3.55 15.69
CA ASN A 560 10.60 -4.73 16.20
C ASN A 560 11.60 -5.31 15.19
N ASN A 561 11.46 -5.01 13.90
CA ASN A 561 12.38 -5.42 12.85
C ASN A 561 13.62 -4.51 12.74
N TRP A 562 13.65 -3.44 13.51
CA TRP A 562 14.69 -2.41 13.42
C TRP A 562 15.44 -2.21 14.73
N THR A 563 16.57 -1.57 14.66
CA THR A 563 17.35 -1.06 15.78
C THR A 563 18.04 0.23 15.35
N ILE A 564 18.48 1.04 16.31
CA ILE A 564 19.28 2.23 16.02
C ILE A 564 20.77 1.94 16.15
N ALA A 565 21.57 2.49 15.25
CA ALA A 565 23.03 2.44 15.29
C ALA A 565 23.63 3.70 14.67
N ASP A 566 24.98 3.80 14.72
CA ASP A 566 25.70 4.78 13.89
C ASP A 566 25.48 4.44 12.42
N PRO A 567 25.35 5.44 11.53
CA PRO A 567 25.20 5.20 10.10
C PRO A 567 26.37 4.42 9.51
N THR A 568 26.04 3.34 8.78
CA THR A 568 27.05 2.42 8.20
C THR A 568 26.78 2.12 6.72
N PRO A 569 26.46 3.12 5.88
CA PRO A 569 26.11 2.86 4.49
C PRO A 569 27.24 2.13 3.74
N GLY A 570 26.87 1.03 3.07
CA GLY A 570 27.79 0.20 2.29
C GLY A 570 28.63 -0.82 3.09
N LYS A 571 28.34 -1.05 4.38
CA LYS A 571 29.11 -1.97 5.24
C LYS A 571 28.34 -3.20 5.68
#